data_2dac160cc875da171e1595f006448579
#
_entry.id   2dac160cc875da171e1595f006448579
#
_cell.length_a   1.000
_cell.length_b   1.000
_cell.length_c   1.000
_cell.angle_alpha   90.00
_cell.angle_beta   90.00
_cell.angle_gamma   90.00
#
_symmetry.space_group_name_H-M   'P 1'
#
loop_
_entity.id
_entity.type
_entity.pdbx_description
1 polymer ?
#
loop_
_entity_poly.entity_id
_entity_poly.type
_entity_poly.pdbx_seq_one_letter_code
_entity_poly.pdbx_strand_id
1 'polypeptide(L)'
;MPDLKRLLLLRCIGVGFALLGLGAGSAQAEGFDGLEILPEPVMREDSPALLSAAGTVVPLSGAPVTVLNFWATWCAPCVAELPTLIALDEALGDRGLRVVAASLDRSFEQITGFWQQQGWGDALEVGLDERGALFRSFSSDALGARGVPYTAILDAEGAVVSWFVGDTDWAGEAALAYFNGLLDAAE
;
A
#
# COMPACT_ATOMS: atom_id res chain seq x y z
N MET A 1 51.75 8.70 66.23
CA MET A 1 51.26 9.91 66.97
C MET A 1 51.62 11.12 66.13
N PRO A 2 50.81 12.07 66.03
CA PRO A 2 49.42 12.22 65.63
C PRO A 2 49.36 13.01 64.30
N ASP A 3 48.35 13.40 63.67
CA ASP A 3 46.99 13.82 63.81
C ASP A 3 46.38 13.98 62.43
N LEU A 4 45.36 13.44 62.09
CA LEU A 4 43.96 13.73 62.20
C LEU A 4 43.53 15.21 61.89
N LYS A 5 42.67 15.32 60.92
CA LYS A 5 41.72 16.39 60.61
C LYS A 5 42.10 17.48 59.63
N ARG A 6 41.50 17.42 58.43
CA ARG A 6 40.40 18.34 58.11
C ARG A 6 39.77 17.97 56.76
N LEU A 7 38.64 17.48 56.89
CA LEU A 7 37.45 17.61 56.08
C LEU A 7 37.38 18.92 55.28
N LEU A 8 37.33 18.83 53.97
CA LEU A 8 36.84 19.89 53.10
C LEU A 8 35.93 19.29 52.05
N LEU A 9 34.66 19.46 52.30
CA LEU A 9 33.56 19.23 51.36
C LEU A 9 33.70 20.19 50.16
N LEU A 10 34.01 19.62 48.96
CA LEU A 10 33.71 20.31 47.72
C LEU A 10 32.49 19.66 47.10
N ARG A 11 31.37 20.37 47.20
CA ARG A 11 30.15 20.12 46.47
C ARG A 11 30.44 20.39 44.99
N CYS A 12 30.66 19.34 44.21
CA CYS A 12 30.52 19.43 42.77
C CYS A 12 29.04 19.41 42.42
N ILE A 13 28.52 20.56 42.05
CA ILE A 13 27.20 20.74 41.44
C ILE A 13 27.32 20.13 40.05
N GLY A 14 26.89 18.90 39.94
CA GLY A 14 26.71 18.25 38.64
C GLY A 14 25.50 18.85 37.92
N VAL A 15 25.76 19.74 36.97
CA VAL A 15 24.75 20.17 36.00
C VAL A 15 24.49 18.95 35.09
N GLY A 16 23.42 18.24 35.41
CA GLY A 16 22.90 17.20 34.56
C GLY A 16 22.34 17.82 33.27
N PHE A 17 23.10 17.72 32.23
CA PHE A 17 22.62 18.00 30.87
C PHE A 17 21.69 16.84 30.48
N ALA A 18 20.39 17.03 30.70
CA ALA A 18 19.37 16.11 30.14
C ALA A 18 19.37 16.31 28.63
N LEU A 19 20.04 15.41 27.94
CA LEU A 19 19.83 15.19 26.51
C LEU A 19 18.38 14.69 26.32
N LEU A 20 17.48 15.64 26.05
CA LEU A 20 16.20 15.32 25.43
C LEU A 20 16.54 14.79 24.03
N GLY A 21 16.66 13.49 23.94
CA GLY A 21 16.62 12.79 22.67
C GLY A 21 15.23 12.97 22.07
N LEU A 22 15.11 13.92 21.14
CA LEU A 22 14.00 13.90 20.20
C LEU A 22 14.23 12.63 19.33
N GLY A 23 13.67 11.52 19.77
CA GLY A 23 13.42 10.39 18.92
C GLY A 23 12.40 10.88 17.89
N ALA A 24 12.85 11.14 16.66
CA ALA A 24 11.98 11.15 15.52
C ALA A 24 11.45 9.71 15.39
N GLY A 25 10.35 9.41 16.08
CA GLY A 25 9.57 8.23 15.80
C GLY A 25 9.06 8.40 14.39
N SER A 26 9.55 7.60 13.45
CA SER A 26 8.88 7.40 12.18
C SER A 26 7.47 6.94 12.55
N ALA A 27 6.49 7.80 12.29
CA ALA A 27 5.09 7.42 12.40
C ALA A 27 4.86 6.35 11.34
N GLN A 28 4.85 5.10 11.77
CA GLN A 28 4.43 4.01 10.89
C GLN A 28 2.94 4.20 10.64
N ALA A 29 2.54 4.13 9.37
CA ALA A 29 1.14 4.18 9.01
C ALA A 29 0.40 3.06 9.75
N GLU A 30 -0.56 3.43 10.60
CA GLU A 30 -1.39 2.45 11.30
C GLU A 30 -2.34 1.82 10.28
N GLY A 31 -2.33 0.48 10.19
CA GLY A 31 -3.23 -0.27 9.32
C GLY A 31 -4.68 -0.22 9.82
N PHE A 32 -5.60 -0.68 8.97
CA PHE A 32 -7.00 -0.85 9.31
C PHE A 32 -7.34 -2.36 9.38
N ASP A 33 -8.52 -2.67 9.91
CA ASP A 33 -8.93 -4.06 10.18
C ASP A 33 -8.86 -4.94 8.92
N GLY A 34 -8.17 -6.06 9.02
CA GLY A 34 -7.94 -7.00 7.93
C GLY A 34 -6.76 -6.67 7.00
N LEU A 35 -6.09 -5.51 7.16
CA LEU A 35 -4.89 -5.19 6.40
C LEU A 35 -3.67 -5.88 7.00
N GLU A 36 -2.99 -6.67 6.18
CA GLU A 36 -1.73 -7.33 6.55
C GLU A 36 -0.55 -6.45 6.14
N ILE A 37 0.14 -5.87 7.13
CA ILE A 37 1.34 -5.06 6.92
C ILE A 37 2.56 -5.98 7.01
N LEU A 38 3.41 -5.94 6.00
CA LEU A 38 4.63 -6.75 5.97
C LEU A 38 5.72 -6.10 6.83
N PRO A 39 6.50 -6.90 7.59
CA PRO A 39 7.61 -6.39 8.40
C PRO A 39 8.72 -5.78 7.54
N GLU A 40 8.89 -6.26 6.32
CA GLU A 40 9.79 -5.73 5.30
C GLU A 40 9.11 -5.83 3.92
N PRO A 41 9.35 -4.87 3.00
CA PRO A 41 8.81 -4.92 1.65
C PRO A 41 9.26 -6.18 0.90
N VAL A 42 8.34 -6.80 0.16
CA VAL A 42 8.62 -8.02 -0.62
C VAL A 42 8.66 -7.71 -2.11
N MET A 43 9.87 -7.79 -2.70
CA MET A 43 10.02 -7.74 -4.15
C MET A 43 9.58 -9.05 -4.78
N ARG A 44 8.92 -8.95 -5.93
CA ARG A 44 8.54 -10.10 -6.75
C ARG A 44 9.49 -10.21 -7.92
N GLU A 45 10.36 -11.22 -7.88
CA GLU A 45 11.20 -11.55 -9.02
C GLU A 45 10.33 -12.14 -10.15
N ASP A 46 10.69 -11.85 -11.41
CA ASP A 46 10.00 -12.36 -12.60
C ASP A 46 8.48 -12.10 -12.63
N SER A 47 8.04 -10.91 -12.18
CA SER A 47 6.63 -10.54 -12.20
C SER A 47 6.13 -10.42 -13.65
N PRO A 48 5.10 -11.19 -14.03
CA PRO A 48 4.47 -11.06 -15.35
C PRO A 48 3.93 -9.64 -15.57
N ALA A 49 4.02 -9.16 -16.79
CA ALA A 49 3.53 -7.83 -17.14
C ALA A 49 1.99 -7.80 -17.14
N LEU A 50 1.44 -6.76 -16.54
CA LEU A 50 0.05 -6.37 -16.74
C LEU A 50 -0.04 -5.55 -18.03
N LEU A 51 -1.01 -5.85 -18.89
CA LEU A 51 -1.16 -5.15 -20.17
C LEU A 51 -2.39 -4.24 -20.15
N SER A 52 -2.26 -3.06 -20.74
CA SER A 52 -3.38 -2.15 -21.01
C SER A 52 -4.18 -2.58 -22.24
N ALA A 53 -5.32 -1.95 -22.50
CA ALA A 53 -6.11 -2.18 -23.71
C ALA A 53 -5.34 -1.86 -25.00
N ALA A 54 -4.35 -1.00 -24.96
CA ALA A 54 -3.46 -0.69 -26.08
C ALA A 54 -2.32 -1.72 -26.25
N GLY A 55 -2.26 -2.74 -25.40
CA GLY A 55 -1.17 -3.72 -25.38
C GLY A 55 0.14 -3.20 -24.80
N THR A 56 0.14 -2.06 -24.14
CA THR A 56 1.30 -1.52 -23.44
C THR A 56 1.37 -2.06 -22.02
N VAL A 57 2.58 -2.15 -21.48
CA VAL A 57 2.78 -2.57 -20.10
C VAL A 57 2.28 -1.46 -19.15
N VAL A 58 1.42 -1.85 -18.21
CA VAL A 58 1.04 -1.03 -17.07
C VAL A 58 2.14 -1.14 -16.02
N PRO A 59 2.86 -0.05 -15.72
CA PRO A 59 3.94 -0.13 -14.74
C PRO A 59 3.37 -0.30 -13.32
N LEU A 60 4.02 -1.13 -12.50
CA LEU A 60 3.65 -1.33 -11.10
C LEU A 60 4.65 -0.67 -10.12
N SER A 61 5.52 0.18 -10.64
CA SER A 61 6.50 0.97 -9.88
C SER A 61 6.51 2.43 -10.38
N GLY A 62 7.23 3.29 -9.69
CA GLY A 62 7.43 4.69 -10.10
C GLY A 62 6.43 5.69 -9.50
N ALA A 63 5.35 5.25 -8.89
CA ALA A 63 4.50 6.09 -8.04
C ALA A 63 4.90 5.86 -6.57
N PRO A 64 4.85 6.88 -5.69
CA PRO A 64 5.12 6.72 -4.27
C PRO A 64 4.35 5.56 -3.63
N VAL A 65 3.07 5.41 -3.97
CA VAL A 65 2.21 4.31 -3.56
C VAL A 65 1.38 3.82 -4.73
N THR A 66 1.42 2.51 -5.02
CA THR A 66 0.52 1.87 -6.00
C THR A 66 -0.41 0.88 -5.28
N VAL A 67 -1.71 1.08 -5.45
CA VAL A 67 -2.76 0.15 -4.99
C VAL A 67 -3.12 -0.74 -6.16
N LEU A 68 -2.63 -1.99 -6.14
CA LEU A 68 -2.89 -2.99 -7.18
C LEU A 68 -4.03 -3.89 -6.74
N ASN A 69 -5.22 -3.67 -7.29
CA ASN A 69 -6.41 -4.46 -6.99
C ASN A 69 -6.66 -5.52 -8.07
N PHE A 70 -6.77 -6.79 -7.67
CA PHE A 70 -7.16 -7.88 -8.55
C PHE A 70 -8.67 -8.14 -8.44
N TRP A 71 -9.35 -8.07 -9.58
CA TRP A 71 -10.78 -8.15 -9.67
C TRP A 71 -11.26 -8.89 -10.92
N ALA A 72 -12.57 -9.05 -11.09
CA ALA A 72 -13.17 -9.52 -12.34
C ALA A 72 -14.64 -9.08 -12.41
N THR A 73 -15.19 -8.99 -13.63
CA THR A 73 -16.60 -8.63 -13.86
C THR A 73 -17.59 -9.62 -13.25
N TRP A 74 -17.21 -10.87 -13.10
CA TRP A 74 -18.00 -11.95 -12.49
C TRP A 74 -17.88 -12.02 -10.95
N CYS A 75 -17.01 -11.22 -10.35
CA CYS A 75 -16.76 -11.18 -8.90
C CYS A 75 -17.61 -10.08 -8.25
N ALA A 76 -18.76 -10.45 -7.69
CA ALA A 76 -19.67 -9.47 -7.11
C ALA A 76 -19.07 -8.60 -5.98
N PRO A 77 -18.30 -9.13 -4.99
CA PRO A 77 -17.65 -8.27 -4.00
C PRO A 77 -16.59 -7.36 -4.63
N CYS A 78 -15.85 -7.81 -5.65
CA CYS A 78 -14.91 -6.95 -6.36
C CYS A 78 -15.62 -5.73 -6.99
N VAL A 79 -16.73 -5.98 -7.64
CA VAL A 79 -17.55 -4.92 -8.29
C VAL A 79 -18.07 -3.93 -7.24
N ALA A 80 -18.44 -4.42 -6.05
CA ALA A 80 -18.96 -3.58 -4.98
C ALA A 80 -17.90 -2.60 -4.41
N GLU A 81 -16.63 -2.98 -4.38
CA GLU A 81 -15.56 -2.13 -3.85
C GLU A 81 -14.97 -1.13 -4.86
N LEU A 82 -15.08 -1.40 -6.19
CA LEU A 82 -14.50 -0.53 -7.23
C LEU A 82 -14.85 0.95 -7.10
N PRO A 83 -16.09 1.36 -6.75
CA PRO A 83 -16.39 2.78 -6.52
C PRO A 83 -15.56 3.41 -5.39
N THR A 84 -15.21 2.65 -4.35
CA THR A 84 -14.39 3.17 -3.25
C THR A 84 -12.91 3.27 -3.64
N LEU A 85 -12.43 2.39 -4.53
CA LEU A 85 -11.10 2.51 -5.14
C LEU A 85 -10.99 3.72 -6.07
N ILE A 86 -12.05 4.01 -6.84
CA ILE A 86 -12.13 5.24 -7.64
C ILE A 86 -12.06 6.47 -6.73
N ALA A 87 -12.85 6.49 -5.66
CA ALA A 87 -12.84 7.60 -4.70
C ALA A 87 -11.49 7.76 -3.98
N LEU A 88 -10.77 6.67 -3.72
CA LEU A 88 -9.42 6.69 -3.17
C LEU A 88 -8.43 7.35 -4.15
N ASP A 89 -8.47 6.96 -5.44
CA ASP A 89 -7.61 7.53 -6.47
C ASP A 89 -7.89 9.02 -6.67
N GLU A 90 -9.16 9.42 -6.69
CA GLU A 90 -9.58 10.82 -6.75
C GLU A 90 -9.10 11.63 -5.54
N ALA A 91 -9.11 11.04 -4.35
CA ALA A 91 -8.73 11.72 -3.12
C ALA A 91 -7.22 11.93 -2.97
N LEU A 92 -6.42 10.96 -3.40
CA LEU A 92 -4.97 10.91 -3.12
C LEU A 92 -4.07 10.85 -4.37
N GLY A 93 -4.64 10.82 -5.58
CA GLY A 93 -3.88 10.77 -6.83
C GLY A 93 -2.94 11.95 -7.01
N ASP A 94 -3.36 13.17 -6.67
CA ASP A 94 -2.53 14.37 -6.71
C ASP A 94 -1.33 14.32 -5.73
N ARG A 95 -1.39 13.45 -4.72
CA ARG A 95 -0.30 13.19 -3.77
C ARG A 95 0.64 12.08 -4.21
N GLY A 96 0.36 11.42 -5.33
CA GLY A 96 1.19 10.34 -5.87
C GLY A 96 0.73 8.93 -5.55
N LEU A 97 -0.48 8.75 -4.99
CA LEU A 97 -1.12 7.44 -4.97
C LEU A 97 -1.66 7.12 -6.36
N ARG A 98 -1.57 5.88 -6.76
CA ARG A 98 -2.12 5.39 -8.03
C ARG A 98 -2.88 4.09 -7.78
N VAL A 99 -4.10 3.99 -8.27
CA VAL A 99 -4.86 2.75 -8.27
C VAL A 99 -4.79 2.07 -9.63
N VAL A 100 -4.40 0.80 -9.63
CA VAL A 100 -4.35 -0.06 -10.82
C VAL A 100 -5.32 -1.22 -10.62
N ALA A 101 -6.34 -1.30 -11.46
CA ALA A 101 -7.32 -2.38 -11.46
C ALA A 101 -6.92 -3.50 -12.43
N ALA A 102 -6.32 -4.58 -11.90
CA ALA A 102 -5.88 -5.75 -12.66
C ALA A 102 -7.00 -6.77 -12.79
N SER A 103 -7.59 -6.86 -13.98
CA SER A 103 -8.70 -7.78 -14.24
C SER A 103 -8.23 -9.19 -14.56
N LEU A 104 -8.92 -10.19 -14.00
CA LEU A 104 -8.79 -11.61 -14.31
C LEU A 104 -9.84 -12.09 -15.35
N ASP A 105 -10.48 -11.17 -16.05
CA ASP A 105 -11.37 -11.50 -17.16
C ASP A 105 -10.59 -12.08 -18.35
N ARG A 106 -11.31 -12.52 -19.36
CA ARG A 106 -10.71 -13.19 -20.54
C ARG A 106 -10.30 -12.22 -21.64
N SER A 107 -10.87 -11.02 -21.65
CA SER A 107 -10.60 -10.04 -22.70
C SER A 107 -10.90 -8.62 -22.25
N PHE A 108 -10.26 -7.64 -22.88
CA PHE A 108 -10.59 -6.22 -22.69
C PHE A 108 -12.01 -5.87 -23.14
N GLU A 109 -12.59 -6.59 -24.10
CA GLU A 109 -13.97 -6.35 -24.52
C GLU A 109 -14.95 -6.55 -23.35
N GLN A 110 -14.77 -7.60 -22.53
CA GLN A 110 -15.58 -7.83 -21.34
C GLN A 110 -15.43 -6.70 -20.34
N ILE A 111 -14.18 -6.30 -20.04
CA ILE A 111 -13.86 -5.23 -19.11
C ILE A 111 -14.48 -3.90 -19.59
N THR A 112 -14.21 -3.52 -20.83
CA THR A 112 -14.69 -2.25 -21.42
C THR A 112 -16.20 -2.17 -21.44
N GLY A 113 -16.87 -3.24 -21.87
CA GLY A 113 -18.32 -3.32 -21.89
C GLY A 113 -18.92 -3.17 -20.50
N PHE A 114 -18.33 -3.82 -19.51
CA PHE A 114 -18.75 -3.70 -18.11
C PHE A 114 -18.50 -2.28 -17.57
N TRP A 115 -17.31 -1.73 -17.80
CA TRP A 115 -16.91 -0.39 -17.33
C TRP A 115 -17.82 0.72 -17.87
N GLN A 116 -18.18 0.62 -19.15
CA GLN A 116 -19.13 1.53 -19.81
C GLN A 116 -20.54 1.43 -19.21
N GLN A 117 -21.01 0.22 -18.87
CA GLN A 117 -22.30 0.03 -18.21
C GLN A 117 -22.37 0.68 -16.84
N GLN A 118 -21.25 0.71 -16.13
CA GLN A 118 -21.15 1.38 -14.81
C GLN A 118 -21.01 2.91 -14.93
N GLY A 119 -20.64 3.42 -16.11
CA GLY A 119 -20.44 4.86 -16.31
C GLY A 119 -19.13 5.40 -15.71
N TRP A 120 -18.13 4.53 -15.46
CA TRP A 120 -16.89 4.91 -14.79
C TRP A 120 -15.84 5.58 -15.70
N GLY A 121 -16.02 5.54 -17.02
CA GLY A 121 -15.10 6.19 -17.97
C GLY A 121 -13.64 5.78 -17.79
N ASP A 122 -12.77 6.76 -17.63
CA ASP A 122 -11.32 6.58 -17.43
C ASP A 122 -10.93 6.76 -15.94
N ALA A 123 -11.83 6.40 -15.01
CA ALA A 123 -11.66 6.68 -13.59
C ALA A 123 -10.46 5.97 -12.94
N LEU A 124 -10.03 4.81 -13.48
CA LEU A 124 -8.84 4.08 -13.01
C LEU A 124 -8.02 3.57 -14.18
N GLU A 125 -6.74 3.33 -13.93
CA GLU A 125 -5.88 2.56 -14.84
C GLU A 125 -6.27 1.08 -14.78
N VAL A 126 -6.72 0.52 -15.91
CA VAL A 126 -7.19 -0.86 -15.98
C VAL A 126 -6.24 -1.70 -16.82
N GLY A 127 -5.82 -2.84 -16.27
CA GLY A 127 -5.01 -3.83 -16.98
C GLY A 127 -5.67 -5.21 -17.02
N LEU A 128 -5.26 -6.03 -17.97
CA LEU A 128 -5.71 -7.41 -18.12
C LEU A 128 -4.60 -8.39 -17.74
N ASP A 129 -4.88 -9.24 -16.77
CA ASP A 129 -4.10 -10.43 -16.41
C ASP A 129 -4.83 -11.69 -16.93
N GLU A 130 -4.98 -11.79 -18.25
CA GLU A 130 -5.80 -12.79 -18.96
C GLU A 130 -5.66 -14.23 -18.45
N ARG A 131 -4.43 -14.59 -18.05
CA ARG A 131 -4.12 -15.94 -17.56
C ARG A 131 -3.94 -16.02 -16.05
N GLY A 132 -4.15 -14.93 -15.35
CA GLY A 132 -3.91 -14.82 -13.91
C GLY A 132 -2.42 -15.05 -13.55
N ALA A 133 -1.50 -14.77 -14.47
CA ALA A 133 -0.08 -15.03 -14.25
C ALA A 133 0.51 -14.04 -13.23
N LEU A 134 0.14 -12.77 -13.33
CA LEU A 134 0.50 -11.75 -12.37
C LEU A 134 -0.13 -12.06 -11.00
N PHE A 135 -1.42 -12.37 -10.95
CA PHE A 135 -2.11 -12.75 -9.72
C PHE A 135 -1.42 -13.91 -9.00
N ARG A 136 -1.03 -14.97 -9.74
CA ARG A 136 -0.31 -16.10 -9.15
C ARG A 136 1.03 -15.74 -8.53
N SER A 137 1.70 -14.68 -8.99
CA SER A 137 2.94 -14.22 -8.37
C SER A 137 2.74 -13.67 -6.94
N PHE A 138 1.49 -13.40 -6.55
CA PHE A 138 1.11 -13.00 -5.18
C PHE A 138 0.63 -14.18 -4.32
N SER A 139 0.62 -15.41 -4.84
CA SER A 139 0.09 -16.60 -4.12
C SER A 139 1.11 -17.27 -3.19
N SER A 140 2.19 -16.59 -2.82
CA SER A 140 3.12 -17.06 -1.78
C SER A 140 2.49 -16.91 -0.38
N ASP A 141 3.05 -17.63 0.60
CA ASP A 141 2.59 -17.53 1.99
C ASP A 141 2.79 -16.11 2.56
N ALA A 142 3.82 -15.39 2.11
CA ALA A 142 4.08 -14.01 2.52
C ALA A 142 3.07 -13.01 1.95
N LEU A 143 2.52 -13.26 0.75
CA LEU A 143 1.66 -12.31 0.04
C LEU A 143 0.17 -12.68 0.04
N GLY A 144 -0.19 -13.86 0.48
CA GLY A 144 -1.54 -14.25 0.87
C GLY A 144 -2.61 -14.38 -0.22
N ALA A 145 -2.33 -14.11 -1.50
CA ALA A 145 -3.35 -14.18 -2.56
C ALA A 145 -3.89 -15.61 -2.74
N ARG A 146 -5.21 -15.78 -2.52
CA ARG A 146 -5.91 -17.07 -2.64
C ARG A 146 -7.18 -16.98 -3.49
N GLY A 147 -7.67 -15.78 -3.76
CA GLY A 147 -8.89 -15.47 -4.50
C GLY A 147 -9.05 -13.98 -4.67
N VAL A 148 -10.09 -13.56 -5.34
CA VAL A 148 -10.45 -12.14 -5.53
C VAL A 148 -11.71 -11.79 -4.75
N PRO A 149 -11.83 -10.53 -4.24
CA PRO A 149 -10.87 -9.43 -4.42
C PRO A 149 -9.59 -9.65 -3.62
N TYR A 150 -8.48 -9.23 -4.17
CA TYR A 150 -7.20 -9.16 -3.50
C TYR A 150 -6.51 -7.86 -3.88
N THR A 151 -6.00 -7.14 -2.91
CA THR A 151 -5.32 -5.87 -3.11
C THR A 151 -3.93 -5.91 -2.52
N ALA A 152 -2.92 -5.62 -3.32
CA ALA A 152 -1.55 -5.40 -2.88
C ALA A 152 -1.23 -3.91 -2.90
N ILE A 153 -0.58 -3.41 -1.85
CA ILE A 153 -0.07 -2.05 -1.77
C ILE A 153 1.43 -2.12 -2.02
N LEU A 154 1.89 -1.36 -3.02
CA LEU A 154 3.26 -1.37 -3.50
C LEU A 154 3.92 -0.02 -3.22
N ASP A 155 5.21 -0.05 -2.90
CA ASP A 155 6.07 1.14 -2.83
C ASP A 155 6.54 1.62 -4.22
N ALA A 156 7.38 2.65 -4.23
CA ALA A 156 7.90 3.24 -5.46
C ALA A 156 8.75 2.28 -6.31
N GLU A 157 9.38 1.31 -5.70
CA GLU A 157 10.17 0.25 -6.35
C GLU A 157 9.29 -0.88 -6.88
N GLY A 158 8.01 -0.95 -6.47
CA GLY A 158 7.07 -2.01 -6.82
C GLY A 158 7.13 -3.21 -5.88
N ALA A 159 7.76 -3.06 -4.70
CA ALA A 159 7.74 -4.05 -3.65
C ALA A 159 6.41 -3.98 -2.88
N VAL A 160 5.91 -5.13 -2.45
CA VAL A 160 4.68 -5.21 -1.65
C VAL A 160 5.00 -4.82 -0.21
N VAL A 161 4.33 -3.80 0.31
CA VAL A 161 4.44 -3.33 1.71
C VAL A 161 3.29 -3.82 2.57
N SER A 162 2.12 -4.04 1.96
CA SER A 162 0.94 -4.59 2.63
C SER A 162 -0.02 -5.21 1.63
N TRP A 163 -0.98 -5.98 2.13
CA TRP A 163 -2.02 -6.58 1.29
C TRP A 163 -3.33 -6.79 2.07
N PHE A 164 -4.42 -6.95 1.31
CA PHE A 164 -5.76 -7.16 1.83
C PHE A 164 -6.49 -8.22 1.00
N VAL A 165 -7.25 -9.09 1.66
CA VAL A 165 -8.11 -10.10 1.02
C VAL A 165 -9.57 -9.82 1.35
N GLY A 166 -10.40 -9.75 0.33
CA GLY A 166 -11.81 -9.43 0.44
C GLY A 166 -12.11 -7.98 0.03
N ASP A 167 -13.36 -7.58 0.18
CA ASP A 167 -13.82 -6.23 -0.13
C ASP A 167 -13.79 -5.34 1.12
N THR A 168 -13.50 -4.06 0.92
CA THR A 168 -13.52 -3.04 1.97
C THR A 168 -13.86 -1.67 1.41
N ASP A 169 -14.11 -0.70 2.28
CA ASP A 169 -14.24 0.71 1.92
C ASP A 169 -12.87 1.39 1.85
N TRP A 170 -12.29 1.41 0.64
CA TRP A 170 -10.97 1.98 0.37
C TRP A 170 -10.92 3.52 0.53
N ALA A 171 -12.08 4.20 0.51
CA ALA A 171 -12.20 5.64 0.77
C ALA A 171 -12.68 5.95 2.19
N GLY A 172 -12.83 4.94 3.04
CA GLY A 172 -13.16 5.10 4.45
C GLY A 172 -12.04 5.79 5.25
N GLU A 173 -12.39 6.39 6.38
CA GLU A 173 -11.46 7.19 7.21
C GLU A 173 -10.17 6.42 7.56
N ALA A 174 -10.28 5.15 7.94
CA ALA A 174 -9.14 4.33 8.34
C ALA A 174 -8.20 4.01 7.17
N ALA A 175 -8.76 3.70 5.98
CA ALA A 175 -7.97 3.46 4.77
C ALA A 175 -7.27 4.74 4.31
N LEU A 176 -7.99 5.87 4.28
CA LEU A 176 -7.40 7.17 3.94
C LEU A 176 -6.29 7.58 4.93
N ALA A 177 -6.46 7.34 6.23
CA ALA A 177 -5.42 7.61 7.22
C ALA A 177 -4.15 6.77 6.96
N TYR A 178 -4.32 5.47 6.64
CA TYR A 178 -3.24 4.57 6.29
C TYR A 178 -2.46 5.05 5.05
N PHE A 179 -3.16 5.36 3.94
CA PHE A 179 -2.51 5.81 2.71
C PHE A 179 -1.85 7.19 2.85
N ASN A 180 -2.45 8.11 3.61
CA ASN A 180 -1.80 9.38 3.95
C ASN A 180 -0.48 9.15 4.69
N GLY A 181 -0.46 8.23 5.66
CA GLY A 181 0.76 7.87 6.39
C GLY A 181 1.85 7.28 5.50
N LEU A 182 1.49 6.46 4.50
CA LEU A 182 2.45 5.93 3.52
C LEU A 182 3.02 7.03 2.63
N LEU A 183 2.17 7.96 2.16
CA LEU A 183 2.58 9.07 1.32
C LEU A 183 3.47 10.05 2.06
N ASP A 184 3.14 10.37 3.32
CA ASP A 184 3.97 11.23 4.19
C ASP A 184 5.35 10.63 4.46
N ALA A 185 5.45 9.29 4.53
CA ALA A 185 6.71 8.60 4.72
C ALA A 185 7.57 8.52 3.44
N ALA A 186 6.98 8.75 2.27
CA ALA A 186 7.64 8.71 0.96
C ALA A 186 8.14 10.09 0.48
N GLU A 187 7.77 11.19 1.17
CA GLU A 187 8.22 12.56 0.93
C GLU A 187 9.59 12.85 1.58
#